data_2ea395ad508e7d4bfee14ecb32fe85b7
#
_entry.id   2ea395ad508e7d4bfee14ecb32fe85b7
#
_cell.length_a   1.000
_cell.length_b   1.000
_cell.length_c   1.000
_cell.angle_alpha   90.00
_cell.angle_beta   90.00
_cell.angle_gamma   90.00
#
_symmetry.space_group_name_H-M   'P 1'
#
loop_
_entity.id
_entity.type
_entity.pdbx_description
1 polymer ?
#
loop_
_entity_poly.entity_id
_entity_poly.type
_entity_poly.pdbx_seq_one_letter_code
_entity_poly.pdbx_strand_id
1 'polypeptide(L)'
;MKNLTTELLEADLSSHTYLARYVEDYRTAIDKGSDHYTIESICSALFGTELYRDVSHEHFVAGARIEFLRWLAHNIHYGRTGPADQTLAGFRIDPDRADIASRFLEGSSVESPEPGRDVSARIVTLNYNLLVESVLQLDDARSWRCDYHVRLSRYGETAGTEDTLVLPYLKLHGSLNWFRVAGAERNDVAAVVEVPPGTVMESLHRHDPPVFVPMAHARRAFLTGTLFPTLWRVMCYSLAQAEAIHFVGYGFPRTDLNLLLEFARHKNKVKTVVIKETEGAFGTKQRRFRRLFPNARVVNCDAMEFLAAE
;
A
#
# COMPACT_ATOMS: atom_id res chain seq x y z
N MET A 1 6.32 7.66 13.48
CA MET A 1 6.01 8.25 12.16
C MET A 1 5.70 9.72 12.36
N LYS A 2 6.41 10.64 11.70
CA LYS A 2 5.90 12.01 11.58
C LYS A 2 4.60 11.91 10.79
N ASN A 3 3.68 12.73 11.18
CA ASN A 3 2.38 12.78 10.56
C ASN A 3 2.54 13.28 9.11
N LEU A 4 2.20 12.47 8.12
CA LEU A 4 2.20 12.85 6.69
C LEU A 4 1.42 14.17 6.45
N THR A 5 0.42 14.44 7.30
CA THR A 5 -0.31 15.71 7.30
C THR A 5 0.63 16.90 7.54
N THR A 6 1.45 16.82 8.60
CA THR A 6 2.43 17.88 8.90
C THR A 6 3.48 17.98 7.80
N GLU A 7 3.93 16.85 7.27
CA GLU A 7 4.91 16.83 6.16
C GLU A 7 4.36 17.50 4.91
N LEU A 8 3.11 17.26 4.53
CA LEU A 8 2.48 17.92 3.39
C LEU A 8 2.25 19.42 3.65
N LEU A 9 1.70 19.74 4.81
CA LEU A 9 1.33 21.14 5.14
C LEU A 9 2.54 22.04 5.44
N GLU A 10 3.70 21.47 5.74
CA GLU A 10 4.96 22.18 5.97
C GLU A 10 5.97 22.01 4.82
N ALA A 11 5.61 21.24 3.77
CA ALA A 11 6.50 21.00 2.63
C ALA A 11 6.76 22.29 1.83
N ASP A 12 7.96 22.38 1.27
CA ASP A 12 8.23 23.29 0.16
C ASP A 12 7.61 22.70 -1.13
N LEU A 13 6.48 23.27 -1.51
CA LEU A 13 5.72 22.86 -2.70
C LEU A 13 5.98 23.79 -3.90
N SER A 14 7.09 24.53 -3.91
CA SER A 14 7.42 25.49 -4.99
C SER A 14 7.43 24.86 -6.39
N SER A 15 7.76 23.57 -6.49
CA SER A 15 7.71 22.79 -7.74
C SER A 15 6.34 22.21 -8.10
N HIS A 16 5.32 22.39 -7.23
CA HIS A 16 3.99 21.83 -7.35
C HIS A 16 2.92 22.92 -7.37
N THR A 17 2.76 23.56 -8.53
CA THR A 17 1.95 24.80 -8.66
C THR A 17 0.50 24.62 -8.22
N TYR A 18 -0.15 23.53 -8.61
CA TYR A 18 -1.55 23.27 -8.28
C TYR A 18 -1.70 22.77 -6.84
N LEU A 19 -0.82 21.87 -6.39
CA LEU A 19 -0.85 21.34 -5.04
C LEU A 19 -0.53 22.42 -4.00
N ALA A 20 0.46 23.28 -4.26
CA ALA A 20 0.82 24.39 -3.37
C ALA A 20 -0.38 25.30 -3.10
N ARG A 21 -1.08 25.70 -4.16
CA ARG A 21 -2.30 26.53 -4.05
C ARG A 21 -3.41 25.80 -3.31
N TYR A 22 -3.64 24.53 -3.62
CA TYR A 22 -4.66 23.73 -2.93
C TYR A 22 -4.38 23.58 -1.42
N VAL A 23 -3.13 23.35 -1.05
CA VAL A 23 -2.71 23.25 0.36
C VAL A 23 -2.87 24.56 1.08
N GLU A 24 -2.60 25.68 0.43
CA GLU A 24 -2.78 27.02 1.01
C GLU A 24 -4.27 27.34 1.24
N ASP A 25 -5.13 27.05 0.25
CA ASP A 25 -6.58 27.18 0.39
C ASP A 25 -7.10 26.30 1.55
N TYR A 26 -6.57 25.07 1.67
CA TYR A 26 -6.93 24.15 2.74
C TYR A 26 -6.50 24.65 4.12
N ARG A 27 -5.26 25.18 4.24
CA ARG A 27 -4.76 25.77 5.49
C ARG A 27 -5.59 26.97 5.95
N THR A 28 -6.11 27.72 4.99
CA THR A 28 -6.94 28.91 5.26
C THR A 28 -8.34 28.52 5.70
N ALA A 29 -8.90 27.45 5.13
CA ALA A 29 -10.27 27.03 5.35
C ALA A 29 -10.46 26.13 6.60
N ILE A 30 -9.42 25.41 7.02
CA ILE A 30 -9.51 24.39 8.06
C ILE A 30 -8.62 24.75 9.25
N ASP A 31 -9.25 24.84 10.43
CA ASP A 31 -8.53 25.13 11.66
C ASP A 31 -7.50 24.05 12.02
N LYS A 32 -6.29 24.51 12.36
CA LYS A 32 -5.21 23.64 12.83
C LYS A 32 -5.64 22.98 14.16
N GLY A 33 -5.65 21.65 14.16
CA GLY A 33 -6.07 20.87 15.34
C GLY A 33 -7.51 20.38 15.31
N SER A 34 -8.28 20.74 14.27
CA SER A 34 -9.59 20.12 14.04
C SER A 34 -9.45 18.66 13.60
N ASP A 35 -10.51 17.86 13.75
CA ASP A 35 -10.57 16.47 13.27
C ASP A 35 -10.41 16.34 11.74
N HIS A 36 -10.56 17.46 11.02
CA HIS A 36 -10.39 17.53 9.57
C HIS A 36 -8.96 17.88 9.13
N TYR A 37 -8.08 18.24 10.07
CA TYR A 37 -6.68 18.57 9.78
C TYR A 37 -5.81 17.31 9.67
N THR A 38 -6.19 16.42 8.75
CA THR A 38 -5.55 15.12 8.52
C THR A 38 -5.31 14.86 7.04
N ILE A 39 -4.31 14.02 6.73
CA ILE A 39 -4.02 13.62 5.36
C ILE A 39 -5.20 12.91 4.70
N GLU A 40 -5.97 12.14 5.45
CA GLU A 40 -7.18 11.47 4.99
C GLU A 40 -8.27 12.47 4.58
N SER A 41 -8.41 13.56 5.33
CA SER A 41 -9.36 14.63 5.02
C SER A 41 -8.92 15.42 3.80
N ILE A 42 -7.62 15.74 3.68
CA ILE A 42 -7.04 16.37 2.49
C ILE A 42 -7.27 15.50 1.26
N CYS A 43 -6.96 14.21 1.33
CA CYS A 43 -7.25 13.25 0.26
C CYS A 43 -8.74 13.20 -0.08
N SER A 44 -9.60 13.15 0.93
CA SER A 44 -11.05 13.06 0.72
C SER A 44 -11.61 14.32 0.07
N ALA A 45 -11.14 15.48 0.47
CA ALA A 45 -11.51 16.75 -0.16
C ALA A 45 -10.99 16.83 -1.60
N LEU A 46 -9.73 16.44 -1.85
CA LEU A 46 -9.11 16.51 -3.16
C LEU A 46 -9.71 15.50 -4.17
N PHE A 47 -10.08 14.30 -3.72
CA PHE A 47 -10.57 13.23 -4.58
C PHE A 47 -12.08 12.97 -4.48
N GLY A 48 -12.75 13.50 -3.45
CA GLY A 48 -14.19 13.30 -3.22
C GLY A 48 -15.11 14.23 -4.03
N THR A 49 -14.55 15.17 -4.74
CA THR A 49 -15.32 16.24 -5.37
C THR A 49 -15.87 15.87 -6.75
N GLU A 50 -16.96 15.10 -6.76
CA GLU A 50 -17.93 15.14 -7.87
C GLU A 50 -18.76 16.46 -7.84
N LEU A 51 -18.57 17.30 -6.81
CA LEU A 51 -19.38 18.49 -6.54
C LEU A 51 -18.91 19.76 -7.28
N TYR A 52 -17.67 19.80 -7.76
CA TYR A 52 -17.14 20.96 -8.46
C TYR A 52 -17.19 20.74 -9.98
N ARG A 53 -18.32 21.09 -10.59
CA ARG A 53 -18.55 20.98 -12.05
C ARG A 53 -18.21 22.28 -12.82
N ASP A 54 -17.49 23.21 -12.23
CA ASP A 54 -16.99 24.36 -12.98
C ASP A 54 -15.71 23.96 -13.74
N VAL A 55 -15.72 24.08 -15.06
CA VAL A 55 -14.66 23.61 -15.98
C VAL A 55 -13.29 24.21 -15.62
N SER A 56 -13.23 25.45 -15.16
CA SER A 56 -11.97 26.10 -14.74
C SER A 56 -11.40 25.48 -13.47
N HIS A 57 -12.28 25.07 -12.58
CA HIS A 57 -11.91 24.43 -11.31
C HIS A 57 -11.53 22.94 -11.50
N GLU A 58 -12.11 22.28 -12.48
CA GLU A 58 -11.85 20.88 -12.79
C GLU A 58 -10.39 20.66 -13.24
N HIS A 59 -9.85 21.54 -14.11
CA HIS A 59 -8.44 21.48 -14.51
C HIS A 59 -7.49 21.73 -13.34
N PHE A 60 -7.80 22.68 -12.47
CA PHE A 60 -7.01 22.97 -11.27
C PHE A 60 -6.98 21.77 -10.33
N VAL A 61 -8.13 21.20 -10.00
CA VAL A 61 -8.24 20.03 -9.10
C VAL A 61 -7.58 18.81 -9.72
N ALA A 62 -7.69 18.58 -11.03
CA ALA A 62 -7.01 17.49 -11.73
C ALA A 62 -5.48 17.63 -11.62
N GLY A 63 -4.93 18.83 -11.83
CA GLY A 63 -3.52 19.13 -11.64
C GLY A 63 -3.07 18.85 -10.20
N ALA A 64 -3.79 19.38 -9.21
CA ALA A 64 -3.49 19.17 -7.79
C ALA A 64 -3.53 17.68 -7.39
N ARG A 65 -4.45 16.89 -7.95
CA ARG A 65 -4.52 15.42 -7.73
C ARG A 65 -3.27 14.72 -8.23
N ILE A 66 -2.82 15.04 -9.44
CA ILE A 66 -1.62 14.45 -10.05
C ILE A 66 -0.39 14.80 -9.22
N GLU A 67 -0.23 16.06 -8.88
CA GLU A 67 0.91 16.54 -8.09
C GLU A 67 0.90 15.94 -6.69
N PHE A 68 -0.27 15.81 -6.05
CA PHE A 68 -0.41 15.17 -4.74
C PHE A 68 0.00 13.69 -4.78
N LEU A 69 -0.44 12.93 -5.78
CA LEU A 69 -0.07 11.52 -5.89
C LEU A 69 1.43 11.35 -6.14
N ARG A 70 2.05 12.22 -6.92
CA ARG A 70 3.51 12.24 -7.12
C ARG A 70 4.25 12.60 -5.84
N TRP A 71 3.80 13.64 -5.14
CA TRP A 71 4.36 14.03 -3.84
C TRP A 71 4.26 12.88 -2.83
N LEU A 72 3.09 12.26 -2.73
CA LEU A 72 2.86 11.15 -1.81
C LEU A 72 3.73 9.94 -2.16
N ALA A 73 3.82 9.59 -3.45
CA ALA A 73 4.68 8.51 -3.93
C ALA A 73 6.15 8.77 -3.61
N HIS A 74 6.63 9.99 -3.85
CA HIS A 74 7.99 10.39 -3.53
C HIS A 74 8.29 10.25 -2.03
N ASN A 75 7.43 10.79 -1.16
CA ASN A 75 7.64 10.76 0.28
C ASN A 75 7.54 9.35 0.88
N ILE A 76 6.72 8.49 0.29
CA ILE A 76 6.63 7.09 0.72
C ILE A 76 7.82 6.28 0.22
N HIS A 77 8.29 6.53 -1.00
CA HIS A 77 9.39 5.80 -1.61
C HIS A 77 10.74 6.12 -0.97
N TYR A 78 11.06 7.41 -0.82
CA TYR A 78 12.35 7.82 -0.27
C TYR A 78 12.38 7.89 1.27
N GLY A 79 11.21 7.89 1.91
CA GLY A 79 11.18 8.13 3.34
C GLY A 79 11.87 9.47 3.67
N ARG A 80 12.48 9.54 4.88
CA ARG A 80 13.17 10.75 5.34
C ARG A 80 14.67 10.78 5.06
N THR A 81 15.21 9.75 4.46
CA THR A 81 16.60 9.72 4.03
C THR A 81 16.65 10.42 2.68
N GLY A 82 17.28 11.59 2.63
CA GLY A 82 17.49 12.31 1.39
C GLY A 82 18.22 11.46 0.35
N PRO A 83 18.36 11.96 -0.90
CA PRO A 83 18.90 11.22 -2.06
C PRO A 83 20.36 10.74 -1.91
N ALA A 84 21.03 11.03 -0.81
CA ALA A 84 22.42 10.67 -0.56
C ALA A 84 22.63 9.23 -0.04
N ASP A 85 21.56 8.55 0.45
CA ASP A 85 21.66 7.19 0.99
C ASP A 85 20.97 6.20 0.04
N GLN A 86 21.55 6.07 -1.15
CA GLN A 86 21.09 5.17 -2.21
C GLN A 86 21.40 3.71 -1.86
N THR A 87 20.57 3.12 -1.05
CA THR A 87 20.53 1.67 -0.97
C THR A 87 19.11 1.20 -1.26
N LEU A 88 18.96 0.47 -2.36
CA LEU A 88 17.74 -0.22 -2.79
C LEU A 88 16.43 0.58 -2.65
N ALA A 89 16.02 1.22 -3.72
CA ALA A 89 14.74 1.93 -3.85
C ALA A 89 14.46 3.00 -2.75
N GLY A 90 15.51 3.61 -2.18
CA GLY A 90 15.36 4.68 -1.19
C GLY A 90 15.03 4.24 0.24
N PHE A 91 14.96 2.93 0.51
CA PHE A 91 14.79 2.42 1.86
C PHE A 91 16.13 2.02 2.47
N ARG A 92 16.46 2.56 3.64
CA ARG A 92 17.51 2.02 4.48
C ARG A 92 16.93 0.79 5.19
N ILE A 93 17.21 -0.37 4.64
CA ILE A 93 16.81 -1.64 5.26
C ILE A 93 17.88 -2.00 6.29
N ASP A 94 17.47 -2.11 7.55
CA ASP A 94 18.29 -2.68 8.61
C ASP A 94 18.63 -4.13 8.22
N PRO A 95 19.93 -4.53 8.14
CA PRO A 95 20.33 -5.87 7.71
C PRO A 95 19.68 -6.99 8.53
N ASP A 96 19.57 -6.81 9.86
CA ASP A 96 18.95 -7.81 10.72
C ASP A 96 17.47 -7.98 10.42
N ARG A 97 16.78 -6.87 10.14
CA ARG A 97 15.36 -6.89 9.73
C ARG A 97 15.18 -7.45 8.33
N ALA A 98 16.12 -7.20 7.44
CA ALA A 98 16.11 -7.79 6.09
C ALA A 98 16.22 -9.31 6.15
N ASP A 99 17.10 -9.84 6.98
CA ASP A 99 17.27 -11.29 7.17
C ASP A 99 16.00 -11.96 7.75
N ILE A 100 15.37 -11.35 8.75
CA ILE A 100 14.10 -11.85 9.31
C ILE A 100 13.00 -11.83 8.24
N ALA A 101 12.89 -10.73 7.51
CA ALA A 101 11.89 -10.60 6.44
C ALA A 101 12.15 -11.63 5.33
N SER A 102 13.40 -11.82 4.91
CA SER A 102 13.77 -12.78 3.87
C SER A 102 13.39 -14.21 4.27
N ARG A 103 13.71 -14.64 5.47
CA ARG A 103 13.32 -15.97 5.98
C ARG A 103 11.80 -16.18 6.02
N PHE A 104 11.06 -15.17 6.48
CA PHE A 104 9.60 -15.22 6.49
C PHE A 104 9.02 -15.32 5.07
N LEU A 105 9.54 -14.52 4.14
CA LEU A 105 9.10 -14.52 2.74
C LEU A 105 9.45 -15.83 2.05
N GLU A 106 10.62 -16.40 2.34
CA GLU A 106 11.05 -17.71 1.85
C GLU A 106 10.09 -18.82 2.29
N GLY A 107 9.73 -18.88 3.58
CA GLY A 107 8.75 -19.83 4.11
C GLY A 107 7.33 -19.65 3.54
N SER A 108 7.03 -18.46 3.00
CA SER A 108 5.74 -18.13 2.38
C SER A 108 5.74 -18.30 0.86
N SER A 109 6.89 -18.60 0.24
CA SER A 109 7.05 -18.73 -1.21
C SER A 109 6.75 -20.15 -1.68
N VAL A 110 6.52 -20.28 -2.98
CA VAL A 110 6.36 -21.57 -3.67
C VAL A 110 7.26 -21.61 -4.90
N GLU A 111 7.88 -22.78 -5.14
CA GLU A 111 8.59 -23.03 -6.39
C GLU A 111 7.54 -23.13 -7.50
N SER A 112 7.65 -22.26 -8.50
CA SER A 112 6.80 -22.19 -9.71
C SER A 112 5.39 -22.80 -9.53
N PRO A 113 4.39 -22.05 -9.07
CA PRO A 113 3.08 -22.63 -8.78
C PRO A 113 2.47 -23.15 -10.08
N GLU A 114 2.20 -24.45 -10.12
CA GLU A 114 1.32 -25.00 -11.15
C GLU A 114 -0.06 -24.32 -11.03
N PRO A 115 -0.73 -24.02 -12.15
CA PRO A 115 -2.08 -23.47 -12.11
C PRO A 115 -3.00 -24.40 -11.30
N GLY A 116 -3.55 -23.88 -10.19
CA GLY A 116 -4.48 -24.62 -9.34
C GLY A 116 -3.86 -25.32 -8.12
N ARG A 117 -2.56 -25.16 -7.87
CA ARG A 117 -1.94 -25.68 -6.63
C ARG A 117 -2.33 -24.78 -5.45
N ASP A 118 -2.79 -25.38 -4.38
CA ASP A 118 -3.06 -24.67 -3.12
C ASP A 118 -1.75 -24.14 -2.55
N VAL A 119 -1.67 -22.82 -2.42
CA VAL A 119 -0.54 -22.17 -1.74
C VAL A 119 -0.74 -22.27 -0.24
N SER A 120 0.31 -22.68 0.47
CA SER A 120 0.28 -22.85 1.93
C SER A 120 0.07 -21.54 2.69
N ALA A 121 0.53 -20.41 2.12
CA ALA A 121 0.37 -19.10 2.70
C ALA A 121 0.16 -18.04 1.60
N ARG A 122 -0.55 -16.97 1.94
CA ARG A 122 -0.72 -15.80 1.09
C ARG A 122 -0.58 -14.52 1.90
N ILE A 123 0.28 -13.64 1.46
CA ILE A 123 0.45 -12.32 2.08
C ILE A 123 -0.51 -11.34 1.42
N VAL A 124 -1.33 -10.68 2.24
CA VAL A 124 -2.22 -9.61 1.80
C VAL A 124 -1.77 -8.31 2.48
N THR A 125 -1.42 -7.30 1.70
CA THR A 125 -0.98 -6.01 2.21
C THR A 125 -1.88 -4.86 1.76
N LEU A 126 -1.98 -3.85 2.61
CA LEU A 126 -2.59 -2.55 2.30
C LEU A 126 -1.53 -1.49 2.01
N ASN A 127 -0.26 -1.84 2.24
CA ASN A 127 0.85 -0.98 1.94
C ASN A 127 1.11 -0.95 0.44
N TYR A 128 1.31 0.23 -0.11
CA TYR A 128 1.69 0.43 -1.50
C TYR A 128 3.19 0.67 -1.69
N ASN A 129 3.98 0.72 -0.59
CA ASN A 129 5.45 0.80 -0.67
C ASN A 129 6.04 -0.49 -1.28
N LEU A 130 7.34 -0.43 -1.59
CA LEU A 130 8.07 -1.50 -2.26
C LEU A 130 9.04 -2.23 -1.32
N LEU A 131 8.77 -2.23 -0.02
CA LEU A 131 9.68 -2.81 0.96
C LEU A 131 9.90 -4.32 0.72
N VAL A 132 8.83 -5.06 0.49
CA VAL A 132 8.90 -6.51 0.22
C VAL A 132 9.63 -6.77 -1.09
N GLU A 133 9.24 -6.09 -2.15
CA GLU A 133 9.87 -6.22 -3.47
C GLU A 133 11.37 -5.86 -3.41
N SER A 134 11.75 -4.87 -2.60
CA SER A 134 13.15 -4.48 -2.41
C SER A 134 13.94 -5.51 -1.59
N VAL A 135 13.32 -6.11 -0.57
CA VAL A 135 13.97 -7.19 0.21
C VAL A 135 14.23 -8.41 -0.66
N LEU A 136 13.28 -8.79 -1.52
CA LEU A 136 13.45 -9.90 -2.46
C LEU A 136 14.58 -9.67 -3.47
N GLN A 137 14.86 -8.41 -3.83
CA GLN A 137 15.98 -8.06 -4.72
C GLN A 137 17.36 -8.12 -4.04
N LEU A 138 17.42 -8.23 -2.70
CA LEU A 138 18.67 -8.39 -1.97
C LEU A 138 19.21 -9.84 -2.02
N ASP A 139 18.38 -10.79 -2.38
CA ASP A 139 18.77 -12.19 -2.52
C ASP A 139 19.37 -12.42 -3.91
N ASP A 140 20.68 -12.20 -4.04
CA ASP A 140 21.41 -12.43 -5.29
C ASP A 140 21.50 -13.93 -5.68
N ALA A 141 21.19 -14.84 -4.74
CA ALA A 141 21.29 -16.28 -4.95
C ALA A 141 20.08 -16.87 -5.67
N ARG A 142 18.96 -16.18 -5.67
CA ARG A 142 17.68 -16.70 -6.19
C ARG A 142 16.93 -15.66 -7.02
N SER A 143 16.25 -16.13 -8.04
CA SER A 143 15.29 -15.30 -8.77
C SER A 143 13.95 -15.27 -8.02
N TRP A 144 13.42 -14.08 -7.76
CA TRP A 144 12.17 -13.88 -7.06
C TRP A 144 11.13 -13.18 -7.92
N ARG A 145 9.87 -13.54 -7.73
CA ARG A 145 8.74 -12.88 -8.36
C ARG A 145 7.57 -12.73 -7.37
N CYS A 146 7.01 -11.53 -7.27
CA CYS A 146 5.71 -11.34 -6.62
C CYS A 146 4.58 -11.78 -7.55
N ASP A 147 3.69 -12.66 -7.07
CA ASP A 147 2.43 -12.97 -7.73
C ASP A 147 1.31 -12.18 -7.08
N TYR A 148 0.90 -11.11 -7.74
CA TYR A 148 -0.21 -10.26 -7.29
C TYR A 148 -1.59 -10.85 -7.59
N HIS A 149 -1.65 -12.08 -8.12
CA HIS A 149 -2.88 -12.73 -8.61
C HIS A 149 -3.63 -11.97 -9.71
N VAL A 150 -2.96 -11.01 -10.30
CA VAL A 150 -3.36 -10.30 -11.53
C VAL A 150 -2.18 -10.29 -12.48
N ARG A 151 -2.42 -10.60 -13.74
CA ARG A 151 -1.36 -10.57 -14.75
C ARG A 151 -1.17 -9.13 -15.22
N LEU A 152 -0.28 -8.41 -14.55
CA LEU A 152 0.19 -7.12 -15.02
C LEU A 152 1.22 -7.33 -16.12
N SER A 153 1.22 -6.47 -17.14
CA SER A 153 2.33 -6.39 -18.07
C SER A 153 3.58 -5.91 -17.31
N ARG A 154 4.74 -6.46 -17.63
CA ARG A 154 6.00 -6.06 -16.99
C ARG A 154 6.90 -5.37 -17.98
N TYR A 155 7.47 -4.25 -17.58
CA TYR A 155 8.40 -3.52 -18.40
C TYR A 155 9.76 -4.23 -18.38
N GLY A 156 10.24 -4.67 -19.57
CA GLY A 156 11.57 -5.27 -19.72
C GLY A 156 11.68 -6.75 -19.33
N GLU A 157 10.57 -7.47 -19.18
CA GLU A 157 10.63 -8.90 -18.85
C GLU A 157 11.13 -9.74 -20.02
N THR A 158 12.26 -10.40 -19.80
CA THR A 158 12.63 -11.66 -20.48
C THR A 158 11.95 -12.80 -19.75
N ALA A 159 11.47 -13.81 -20.47
CA ALA A 159 10.80 -14.98 -19.91
C ALA A 159 11.57 -15.53 -18.69
N GLY A 160 10.85 -15.72 -17.56
CA GLY A 160 11.46 -16.15 -16.30
C GLY A 160 12.21 -17.47 -16.46
N THR A 161 13.29 -17.62 -15.71
CA THR A 161 14.02 -18.88 -15.59
C THR A 161 13.19 -19.89 -14.79
N GLU A 162 13.38 -21.18 -15.04
CA GLU A 162 12.62 -22.27 -14.39
C GLU A 162 12.76 -22.29 -12.86
N ASP A 163 13.79 -21.68 -12.29
CA ASP A 163 14.11 -21.68 -10.85
C ASP A 163 13.62 -20.40 -10.13
N THR A 164 12.54 -19.78 -10.57
CA THR A 164 12.02 -18.56 -9.92
C THR A 164 11.11 -18.89 -8.76
N LEU A 165 11.45 -18.43 -7.56
CA LEU A 165 10.56 -18.47 -6.40
C LEU A 165 9.43 -17.45 -6.55
N VAL A 166 8.21 -17.87 -6.29
CA VAL A 166 7.02 -17.04 -6.43
C VAL A 166 6.41 -16.76 -5.06
N LEU A 167 6.33 -15.49 -4.69
CA LEU A 167 5.66 -15.05 -3.48
C LEU A 167 4.19 -14.69 -3.80
N PRO A 168 3.21 -15.41 -3.24
CA PRO A 168 1.80 -15.04 -3.34
C PRO A 168 1.51 -13.76 -2.54
N TYR A 169 1.56 -12.59 -3.20
CA TYR A 169 1.60 -11.28 -2.57
C TYR A 169 0.54 -10.33 -3.14
N LEU A 170 -0.54 -10.12 -2.40
CA LEU A 170 -1.69 -9.35 -2.84
C LEU A 170 -1.65 -7.91 -2.29
N LYS A 171 -1.52 -6.91 -3.16
CA LYS A 171 -1.53 -5.47 -2.81
C LYS A 171 -2.90 -4.86 -3.06
N LEU A 172 -3.75 -4.81 -2.05
CA LEU A 172 -5.15 -4.38 -2.20
C LEU A 172 -5.32 -2.91 -2.55
N HIS A 173 -4.37 -2.09 -2.18
CA HIS A 173 -4.39 -0.66 -2.45
C HIS A 173 -3.48 -0.25 -3.62
N GLY A 174 -3.03 -1.21 -4.43
CA GLY A 174 -2.11 -0.94 -5.52
C GLY A 174 -0.66 -0.82 -5.06
N SER A 175 0.19 -0.27 -5.92
CA SER A 175 1.63 -0.21 -5.68
C SER A 175 2.29 1.00 -6.32
N LEU A 176 3.39 1.47 -5.71
CA LEU A 176 4.18 2.58 -6.24
C LEU A 176 4.90 2.25 -7.55
N ASN A 177 5.07 0.96 -7.87
CA ASN A 177 5.67 0.50 -9.13
C ASN A 177 4.65 0.08 -10.20
N TRP A 178 3.36 0.37 -9.98
CA TRP A 178 2.32 0.12 -10.98
C TRP A 178 1.95 1.43 -11.69
N PHE A 179 2.03 1.44 -13.00
CA PHE A 179 1.72 2.62 -13.80
C PHE A 179 0.70 2.28 -14.88
N ARG A 180 -0.11 3.26 -15.25
CA ARG A 180 -1.00 3.10 -16.41
C ARG A 180 -0.19 3.21 -17.70
N VAL A 181 -0.57 2.39 -18.68
CA VAL A 181 -0.10 2.55 -20.05
C VAL A 181 -0.60 3.89 -20.59
N ALA A 182 0.22 4.59 -21.35
CA ALA A 182 -0.13 5.89 -21.92
C ALA A 182 -1.48 5.85 -22.67
N GLY A 183 -2.35 6.80 -22.37
CA GLY A 183 -3.68 6.90 -22.94
C GLY A 183 -4.76 6.04 -22.26
N ALA A 184 -4.43 5.26 -21.25
CA ALA A 184 -5.42 4.50 -20.49
C ALA A 184 -6.15 5.42 -19.49
N GLU A 185 -7.47 5.46 -19.57
CA GLU A 185 -8.33 6.27 -18.70
C GLU A 185 -8.71 5.55 -17.40
N ARG A 186 -8.66 4.21 -17.40
CA ARG A 186 -9.14 3.36 -16.30
C ARG A 186 -8.03 2.45 -15.80
N ASN A 187 -8.16 2.02 -14.53
CA ASN A 187 -7.28 1.04 -13.91
C ASN A 187 -7.72 -0.40 -14.29
N ASP A 188 -7.67 -0.72 -15.57
CA ASP A 188 -7.90 -2.08 -16.02
C ASP A 188 -6.61 -2.90 -15.91
N VAL A 189 -6.73 -4.20 -15.59
CA VAL A 189 -5.55 -5.08 -15.42
C VAL A 189 -4.63 -5.02 -16.64
N ALA A 190 -5.20 -5.06 -17.84
CA ALA A 190 -4.44 -5.00 -19.08
C ALA A 190 -3.82 -3.62 -19.40
N ALA A 191 -4.26 -2.58 -18.70
CA ALA A 191 -3.81 -1.20 -18.88
C ALA A 191 -2.81 -0.76 -17.78
N VAL A 192 -2.39 -1.68 -16.90
CA VAL A 192 -1.42 -1.42 -15.85
C VAL A 192 -0.16 -2.22 -16.10
N VAL A 193 0.97 -1.53 -16.04
CA VAL A 193 2.31 -2.11 -16.17
C VAL A 193 3.03 -2.04 -14.84
N GLU A 194 3.71 -3.12 -14.47
CA GLU A 194 4.64 -3.16 -13.36
C GLU A 194 6.04 -2.75 -13.84
N VAL A 195 6.68 -1.82 -13.13
CA VAL A 195 8.08 -1.47 -13.37
C VAL A 195 8.98 -2.00 -12.25
N PRO A 196 10.25 -2.30 -12.52
CA PRO A 196 11.19 -2.72 -11.48
C PRO A 196 11.30 -1.66 -10.37
N PRO A 197 11.42 -2.04 -9.09
CA PRO A 197 11.53 -1.10 -7.97
C PRO A 197 12.60 -0.02 -8.16
N GLY A 198 13.77 -0.37 -8.71
CA GLY A 198 14.86 0.57 -8.96
C GLY A 198 14.56 1.65 -10.01
N THR A 199 13.53 1.48 -10.85
CA THR A 199 13.18 2.43 -11.93
C THR A 199 11.96 3.28 -11.61
N VAL A 200 11.37 3.13 -10.40
CA VAL A 200 10.14 3.83 -10.02
C VAL A 200 10.27 5.35 -10.12
N MET A 201 11.39 5.92 -9.68
CA MET A 201 11.57 7.37 -9.70
C MET A 201 11.67 7.94 -11.11
N GLU A 202 12.38 7.25 -12.00
CA GLU A 202 12.42 7.59 -13.41
C GLU A 202 11.03 7.51 -14.03
N SER A 203 10.27 6.49 -13.66
CA SER A 203 8.90 6.29 -14.12
C SER A 203 7.93 7.36 -13.61
N LEU A 204 8.08 7.86 -12.38
CA LEU A 204 7.28 8.97 -11.83
C LEU A 204 7.41 10.27 -12.64
N HIS A 205 8.55 10.47 -13.28
CA HIS A 205 8.77 11.64 -14.15
C HIS A 205 8.21 11.47 -15.56
N ARG A 206 8.14 10.22 -16.06
CA ARG A 206 7.78 9.91 -17.45
C ARG A 206 6.33 9.51 -17.65
N HIS A 207 5.69 8.98 -16.61
CA HIS A 207 4.35 8.40 -16.69
C HIS A 207 3.33 9.17 -15.84
N ASP A 208 2.07 8.78 -15.96
CA ASP A 208 1.02 9.15 -15.03
C ASP A 208 1.41 8.77 -13.58
N PRO A 209 0.74 9.35 -12.57
CA PRO A 209 0.94 8.93 -11.19
C PRO A 209 0.77 7.41 -11.03
N PRO A 210 1.48 6.79 -10.09
CA PRO A 210 1.35 5.36 -9.86
C PRO A 210 -0.06 4.96 -9.48
N VAL A 211 -0.42 3.73 -9.79
CA VAL A 211 -1.75 3.17 -9.58
C VAL A 211 -1.86 2.64 -8.16
N PHE A 212 -2.33 3.48 -7.25
CA PHE A 212 -2.65 3.09 -5.87
C PHE A 212 -3.85 3.88 -5.34
N VAL A 213 -4.46 3.36 -4.26
CA VAL A 213 -5.59 3.99 -3.57
C VAL A 213 -5.06 4.69 -2.32
N PRO A 214 -4.97 6.02 -2.29
CA PRO A 214 -4.49 6.75 -1.13
C PRO A 214 -5.45 6.62 0.06
N MET A 215 -4.97 6.99 1.24
CA MET A 215 -5.78 7.02 2.46
C MET A 215 -6.85 8.12 2.35
N ALA A 216 -8.05 7.74 1.93
CA ALA A 216 -9.18 8.64 1.76
C ALA A 216 -10.50 7.99 2.17
N HIS A 217 -11.46 8.77 2.65
CA HIS A 217 -12.81 8.28 2.95
C HIS A 217 -13.57 7.97 1.65
N ALA A 218 -13.38 8.78 0.60
CA ALA A 218 -14.01 8.62 -0.71
C ALA A 218 -13.04 7.97 -1.71
N ARG A 219 -13.07 6.63 -1.80
CA ARG A 219 -12.14 5.85 -2.65
C ARG A 219 -12.69 5.53 -4.04
N ARG A 220 -13.95 5.88 -4.32
CA ARG A 220 -14.64 5.47 -5.55
C ARG A 220 -13.90 5.89 -6.82
N ALA A 221 -13.30 7.08 -6.82
CA ALA A 221 -12.55 7.60 -7.96
C ALA A 221 -11.33 6.73 -8.33
N PHE A 222 -10.75 6.00 -7.36
CA PHE A 222 -9.59 5.12 -7.59
C PHE A 222 -9.99 3.71 -8.01
N LEU A 223 -11.23 3.30 -7.71
CA LEU A 223 -11.71 1.94 -7.94
C LEU A 223 -12.31 1.76 -9.35
N THR A 224 -11.95 2.63 -10.29
CA THR A 224 -12.36 2.51 -11.70
C THR A 224 -11.59 1.39 -12.40
N GLY A 225 -12.25 0.68 -13.32
CA GLY A 225 -11.64 -0.43 -14.06
C GLY A 225 -11.74 -1.77 -13.34
N THR A 226 -11.00 -2.75 -13.84
CA THR A 226 -11.07 -4.15 -13.41
C THR A 226 -10.02 -4.53 -12.37
N LEU A 227 -8.94 -3.75 -12.21
CA LEU A 227 -7.82 -4.09 -11.33
C LEU A 227 -8.24 -4.26 -9.87
N PHE A 228 -8.73 -3.20 -9.23
CA PHE A 228 -9.09 -3.24 -7.81
C PHE A 228 -10.25 -4.18 -7.49
N PRO A 229 -11.33 -4.25 -8.28
CA PRO A 229 -12.36 -5.28 -8.10
C PRO A 229 -11.82 -6.71 -8.19
N THR A 230 -10.82 -6.96 -9.05
CA THR A 230 -10.19 -8.28 -9.15
C THR A 230 -9.35 -8.59 -7.91
N LEU A 231 -8.48 -7.66 -7.46
CA LEU A 231 -7.69 -7.81 -6.23
C LEU A 231 -8.58 -8.07 -5.01
N TRP A 232 -9.67 -7.31 -4.90
CA TRP A 232 -10.64 -7.48 -3.83
C TRP A 232 -11.30 -8.87 -3.86
N ARG A 233 -11.72 -9.34 -5.04
CA ARG A 233 -12.31 -10.68 -5.21
C ARG A 233 -11.35 -11.78 -4.82
N VAL A 234 -10.07 -11.66 -5.20
CA VAL A 234 -9.02 -12.60 -4.83
C VAL A 234 -8.83 -12.61 -3.31
N MET A 235 -8.81 -11.45 -2.64
CA MET A 235 -8.75 -11.39 -1.18
C MET A 235 -9.94 -12.09 -0.53
N CYS A 236 -11.16 -11.78 -0.93
CA CYS A 236 -12.36 -12.43 -0.36
C CYS A 236 -12.33 -13.95 -0.53
N TYR A 237 -11.91 -14.42 -1.71
CA TYR A 237 -11.71 -15.85 -1.94
C TYR A 237 -10.65 -16.44 -1.01
N SER A 238 -9.51 -15.78 -0.87
CA SER A 238 -8.43 -16.24 0.03
C SER A 238 -8.87 -16.34 1.48
N LEU A 239 -9.60 -15.34 1.98
CA LEU A 239 -10.16 -15.36 3.34
C LEU A 239 -11.16 -16.51 3.53
N ALA A 240 -11.96 -16.80 2.50
CA ALA A 240 -12.92 -17.90 2.54
C ALA A 240 -12.23 -19.28 2.61
N GLN A 241 -11.08 -19.44 1.94
CA GLN A 241 -10.32 -20.69 1.94
C GLN A 241 -9.35 -20.82 3.12
N ALA A 242 -8.87 -19.71 3.70
CA ALA A 242 -7.90 -19.72 4.78
C ALA A 242 -8.37 -20.54 5.99
N GLU A 243 -7.49 -21.34 6.57
CA GLU A 243 -7.68 -22.02 7.85
C GLU A 243 -7.36 -21.09 9.04
N ALA A 244 -6.38 -20.23 8.85
CA ALA A 244 -5.94 -19.25 9.84
C ALA A 244 -5.68 -17.90 9.18
N ILE A 245 -5.97 -16.83 9.93
CA ILE A 245 -5.70 -15.44 9.52
C ILE A 245 -4.91 -14.78 10.63
N HIS A 246 -3.78 -14.16 10.25
CA HIS A 246 -2.92 -13.39 11.14
C HIS A 246 -2.85 -11.94 10.65
N PHE A 247 -3.11 -10.98 11.51
CA PHE A 247 -2.94 -9.57 11.23
C PHE A 247 -1.64 -9.09 11.87
N VAL A 248 -0.72 -8.54 11.08
CA VAL A 248 0.56 -8.04 11.55
C VAL A 248 0.73 -6.58 11.15
N GLY A 249 0.85 -5.70 12.14
CA GLY A 249 1.05 -4.26 11.92
C GLY A 249 -0.16 -3.50 11.37
N TYR A 250 -1.34 -4.12 11.25
CA TYR A 250 -2.53 -3.46 10.73
C TYR A 250 -3.40 -2.88 11.84
N GLY A 251 -3.56 -1.56 11.83
CA GLY A 251 -4.27 -0.82 12.87
C GLY A 251 -5.78 -0.72 12.70
N PHE A 252 -6.36 -1.24 11.63
CA PHE A 252 -7.80 -1.15 11.28
C PHE A 252 -8.31 0.30 11.31
N PRO A 253 -7.81 1.18 10.43
CA PRO A 253 -8.25 2.56 10.38
C PRO A 253 -9.75 2.65 10.04
N ARG A 254 -10.40 3.73 10.46
CA ARG A 254 -11.83 3.95 10.20
C ARG A 254 -12.16 4.06 8.71
N THR A 255 -11.19 4.46 7.91
CA THR A 255 -11.30 4.54 6.45
C THR A 255 -11.46 3.18 5.76
N ASP A 256 -11.11 2.09 6.44
CA ASP A 256 -11.12 0.72 5.90
C ASP A 256 -12.34 -0.08 6.36
N LEU A 257 -13.49 0.58 6.55
CA LEU A 257 -14.71 -0.06 7.06
C LEU A 257 -15.12 -1.30 6.24
N ASN A 258 -15.03 -1.25 4.92
CA ASN A 258 -15.38 -2.38 4.06
C ASN A 258 -14.47 -3.59 4.28
N LEU A 259 -13.16 -3.35 4.46
CA LEU A 259 -12.21 -4.40 4.83
C LEU A 259 -12.54 -4.98 6.21
N LEU A 260 -12.83 -4.12 7.18
CA LEU A 260 -13.19 -4.55 8.51
C LEU A 260 -14.44 -5.45 8.50
N LEU A 261 -15.47 -5.08 7.73
CA LEU A 261 -16.68 -5.89 7.58
C LEU A 261 -16.40 -7.24 6.92
N GLU A 262 -15.51 -7.28 5.92
CA GLU A 262 -15.11 -8.53 5.29
C GLU A 262 -14.34 -9.43 6.27
N PHE A 263 -13.37 -8.89 7.00
CA PHE A 263 -12.64 -9.64 8.02
C PHE A 263 -13.56 -10.15 9.15
N ALA A 264 -14.58 -9.37 9.54
CA ALA A 264 -15.53 -9.77 10.55
C ALA A 264 -16.37 -11.00 10.15
N ARG A 265 -16.60 -11.23 8.86
CA ARG A 265 -17.25 -12.46 8.34
C ARG A 265 -16.41 -13.71 8.63
N HIS A 266 -15.10 -13.54 8.71
CA HIS A 266 -14.12 -14.63 8.93
C HIS A 266 -13.52 -14.59 10.35
N LYS A 267 -14.18 -13.91 11.31
CA LYS A 267 -13.67 -13.68 12.68
C LYS A 267 -13.20 -14.92 13.42
N ASN A 268 -13.81 -16.05 13.17
CA ASN A 268 -13.47 -17.33 13.84
C ASN A 268 -12.14 -17.92 13.34
N LYS A 269 -11.66 -17.49 12.16
CA LYS A 269 -10.39 -17.92 11.57
C LYS A 269 -9.22 -17.04 12.02
N VAL A 270 -9.50 -15.86 12.60
CA VAL A 270 -8.46 -14.95 13.08
C VAL A 270 -7.81 -15.54 14.33
N LYS A 271 -6.50 -15.83 14.24
CA LYS A 271 -5.70 -16.42 15.31
C LYS A 271 -4.90 -15.38 16.06
N THR A 272 -4.32 -14.41 15.35
CA THR A 272 -3.41 -13.43 15.95
C THR A 272 -3.66 -12.05 15.39
N VAL A 273 -3.56 -11.03 16.23
CA VAL A 273 -3.52 -9.61 15.88
C VAL A 273 -2.30 -9.00 16.55
N VAL A 274 -1.29 -8.65 15.78
CA VAL A 274 -0.05 -8.02 16.23
C VAL A 274 -0.10 -6.54 15.92
N ILE A 275 0.04 -5.71 16.94
CA ILE A 275 0.12 -4.25 16.81
C ILE A 275 1.18 -3.72 17.77
N LYS A 276 1.86 -2.62 17.39
CA LYS A 276 2.78 -1.92 18.28
C LYS A 276 2.16 -0.60 18.72
N GLU A 277 1.91 -0.47 20.00
CA GLU A 277 1.28 0.70 20.61
C GLU A 277 1.91 1.03 21.97
N THR A 278 1.72 2.26 22.43
CA THR A 278 1.98 2.60 23.84
C THR A 278 1.01 1.83 24.75
N GLU A 279 1.40 1.56 25.99
CA GLU A 279 0.56 0.77 26.91
C GLU A 279 -0.87 1.28 27.04
N GLY A 280 -1.05 2.59 27.18
CA GLY A 280 -2.37 3.21 27.32
C GLY A 280 -3.25 3.05 26.05
N ALA A 281 -2.66 3.20 24.87
CA ALA A 281 -3.36 3.03 23.59
C ALA A 281 -3.63 1.54 23.31
N PHE A 282 -2.73 0.65 23.69
CA PHE A 282 -2.87 -0.78 23.48
C PHE A 282 -4.11 -1.35 24.16
N GLY A 283 -4.35 -1.03 25.44
CA GLY A 283 -5.51 -1.52 26.18
C GLY A 283 -6.84 -1.18 25.51
N THR A 284 -6.94 0.00 24.89
CA THR A 284 -8.15 0.41 24.17
C THR A 284 -8.31 -0.36 22.85
N LYS A 285 -7.24 -0.50 22.08
CA LYS A 285 -7.24 -1.28 20.82
C LYS A 285 -7.46 -2.77 21.10
N GLN A 286 -6.84 -3.32 22.14
CA GLN A 286 -7.03 -4.72 22.54
C GLN A 286 -8.50 -5.04 22.84
N ARG A 287 -9.21 -4.17 23.60
CA ARG A 287 -10.66 -4.34 23.85
C ARG A 287 -11.47 -4.32 22.56
N ARG A 288 -11.13 -3.42 21.62
CA ARG A 288 -11.76 -3.37 20.29
C ARG A 288 -11.55 -4.66 19.52
N PHE A 289 -10.32 -5.15 19.44
CA PHE A 289 -9.98 -6.37 18.67
C PHE A 289 -10.60 -7.63 19.28
N ARG A 290 -10.65 -7.75 20.59
CA ARG A 290 -11.35 -8.87 21.25
C ARG A 290 -12.85 -8.90 20.97
N ARG A 291 -13.48 -7.76 20.75
CA ARG A 291 -14.91 -7.71 20.32
C ARG A 291 -15.06 -8.15 18.85
N LEU A 292 -14.14 -7.76 18.00
CA LEU A 292 -14.18 -8.09 16.56
C LEU A 292 -13.78 -9.55 16.31
N PHE A 293 -12.74 -10.00 16.99
CA PHE A 293 -12.09 -11.30 16.82
C PHE A 293 -11.96 -11.99 18.18
N PRO A 294 -13.04 -12.57 18.71
CA PRO A 294 -13.08 -13.08 20.08
C PRO A 294 -12.08 -14.20 20.38
N ASN A 295 -11.71 -14.97 19.35
CA ASN A 295 -10.78 -16.08 19.45
C ASN A 295 -9.31 -15.70 19.18
N ALA A 296 -9.03 -14.43 18.84
CA ALA A 296 -7.70 -14.00 18.46
C ALA A 296 -6.84 -13.66 19.69
N ARG A 297 -5.58 -14.10 19.65
CA ARG A 297 -4.52 -13.58 20.52
C ARG A 297 -4.14 -12.17 20.07
N VAL A 298 -4.29 -11.17 20.91
CA VAL A 298 -3.86 -9.79 20.60
C VAL A 298 -2.54 -9.51 21.31
N VAL A 299 -1.51 -9.19 20.54
CA VAL A 299 -0.11 -9.06 20.99
C VAL A 299 0.36 -7.63 20.76
N ASN A 300 1.05 -7.04 21.74
CA ASN A 300 1.73 -5.75 21.62
C ASN A 300 3.23 -5.98 21.44
N CYS A 301 3.66 -6.08 20.20
CA CYS A 301 5.08 -6.14 19.86
C CYS A 301 5.34 -5.55 18.49
N ASP A 302 6.60 -5.35 18.15
CA ASP A 302 7.00 -5.00 16.77
C ASP A 302 6.67 -6.16 15.82
N ALA A 303 6.30 -5.82 14.60
CA ALA A 303 5.98 -6.84 13.59
C ALA A 303 7.17 -7.76 13.29
N MET A 304 8.39 -7.20 13.26
CA MET A 304 9.59 -7.99 12.98
C MET A 304 9.98 -8.88 14.16
N GLU A 305 9.79 -8.40 15.40
CA GLU A 305 9.96 -9.22 16.62
C GLU A 305 9.01 -10.42 16.63
N PHE A 306 7.77 -10.20 16.18
CA PHE A 306 6.79 -11.29 16.05
C PHE A 306 7.21 -12.31 14.99
N LEU A 307 7.56 -11.82 13.78
CA LEU A 307 7.96 -12.71 12.67
C LEU A 307 9.27 -13.48 12.95
N ALA A 308 10.14 -12.95 13.78
CA ALA A 308 11.37 -13.64 14.19
C ALA A 308 11.13 -14.76 15.21
N ALA A 309 9.99 -14.73 15.91
CA ALA A 309 9.67 -15.69 16.97
C ALA A 309 8.76 -16.85 16.47
N GLU A 310 8.12 -16.72 15.31
CA GLU A 310 7.27 -17.75 14.67
C GLU A 310 8.10 -18.59 13.70
#